data_7912801c019e4919d587c0bdb05ed942
#
_entry.id   7912801c019e4919d587c0bdb05ed942
#
_cell.length_a   1.000
_cell.length_b   1.000
_cell.length_c   1.000
_cell.angle_alpha   90.00
_cell.angle_beta   90.00
_cell.angle_gamma   90.00
#
_symmetry.space_group_name_H-M   'P 1'
#
loop_
_entity.id
_entity.type
_entity.pdbx_description
1 polymer ?
#
loop_
_entity_poly.entity_id
_entity_poly.type
_entity_poly.pdbx_seq_one_letter_code
_entity_poly.pdbx_strand_id
1 'polypeptide(L)'
;MISGWAHIKVQGNAGDQIKLRFVGEEKNDFGQVDLYTLRGGGVEQWEPRFTWHTFRYIEVISRQVRMNKESLVAKVVHTDPQPAGSFSCSNELFNKINEVYLRTQKNNFHGSISSDCPHRERLAYTGDAQVVVESSILSFDMTQFCRKWFDDMGDARNRKSGYVPHTAPFGGGGGGPAWGSAYVIMPWAY
;
A
#
# COMPACT_ATOMS: atom_id res chain seq x y z
N MET A 1 11.46 -0.48 3.92
CA MET A 1 10.58 -0.72 2.76
C MET A 1 9.80 0.53 2.42
N ILE A 2 9.36 0.67 1.18
CA ILE A 2 8.42 1.68 0.70
C ILE A 2 7.29 1.00 -0.07
N SER A 3 6.13 1.65 -0.13
CA SER A 3 5.05 1.28 -1.06
C SER A 3 5.05 2.23 -2.25
N GLY A 4 4.86 1.68 -3.45
CA GLY A 4 4.87 2.47 -4.68
C GLY A 4 5.19 1.64 -5.91
N TRP A 5 5.86 2.23 -6.87
CA TRP A 5 6.25 1.55 -8.12
C TRP A 5 7.61 2.01 -8.66
N ALA A 6 8.07 1.36 -9.72
CA ALA A 6 9.23 1.76 -10.48
C ALA A 6 8.85 2.64 -11.67
N HIS A 7 9.54 3.75 -11.85
CA HIS A 7 9.59 4.49 -13.10
C HIS A 7 10.87 4.13 -13.83
N ILE A 8 10.77 3.68 -15.07
CA ILE A 8 11.93 3.31 -15.88
C ILE A 8 12.08 4.23 -17.09
N LYS A 9 13.34 4.51 -17.45
CA LYS A 9 13.74 5.20 -18.68
C LYS A 9 14.76 4.34 -19.40
N VAL A 10 14.38 3.79 -20.54
CA VAL A 10 15.12 2.70 -21.22
C VAL A 10 15.11 2.87 -22.72
N GLN A 11 16.04 2.19 -23.40
CA GLN A 11 16.11 2.12 -24.85
C GLN A 11 16.43 0.68 -25.25
N GLY A 12 15.75 0.19 -26.27
CA GLY A 12 15.91 -1.14 -26.83
C GLY A 12 15.09 -1.31 -28.11
N ASN A 13 15.02 -2.54 -28.60
CA ASN A 13 14.26 -2.88 -29.79
C ASN A 13 12.80 -3.20 -29.44
N ALA A 14 11.93 -3.11 -30.45
CA ALA A 14 10.54 -3.54 -30.28
C ALA A 14 10.49 -5.02 -29.92
N GLY A 15 9.72 -5.34 -28.87
CA GLY A 15 9.58 -6.70 -28.34
C GLY A 15 10.59 -7.09 -27.25
N ASP A 16 11.63 -6.29 -27.02
CA ASP A 16 12.53 -6.51 -25.87
C ASP A 16 11.74 -6.39 -24.56
N GLN A 17 12.10 -7.22 -23.58
CA GLN A 17 11.36 -7.29 -22.32
C GLN A 17 12.23 -6.96 -21.11
N ILE A 18 11.62 -6.26 -20.17
CA ILE A 18 12.16 -5.98 -18.84
C ILE A 18 11.17 -6.50 -17.81
N LYS A 19 11.66 -7.42 -16.95
CA LYS A 19 10.91 -7.89 -15.78
C LYS A 19 11.45 -7.21 -14.54
N LEU A 20 10.57 -6.59 -13.77
CA LEU A 20 10.87 -5.97 -12.50
C LEU A 20 10.25 -6.83 -11.39
N ARG A 21 11.07 -7.35 -10.48
CA ARG A 21 10.63 -8.06 -9.29
C ARG A 21 10.80 -7.17 -8.07
N PHE A 22 9.74 -6.96 -7.34
CA PHE A 22 9.74 -6.12 -6.13
C PHE A 22 9.89 -7.02 -4.91
N VAL A 23 11.00 -6.89 -4.20
CA VAL A 23 11.44 -7.84 -3.18
C VAL A 23 11.54 -7.14 -1.81
N GLY A 24 10.97 -7.77 -0.80
CA GLY A 24 11.10 -7.36 0.59
C GLY A 24 12.40 -7.84 1.26
N GLU A 25 12.46 -7.77 2.58
CA GLU A 25 13.61 -8.25 3.35
C GLU A 25 13.77 -9.77 3.30
N GLU A 26 12.67 -10.49 3.15
CA GLU A 26 12.62 -11.95 3.07
C GLU A 26 13.12 -12.51 1.73
N LYS A 27 13.54 -11.64 0.82
CA LYS A 27 13.97 -11.98 -0.55
C LYS A 27 12.89 -12.70 -1.37
N ASN A 28 11.64 -12.61 -0.94
CA ASN A 28 10.46 -13.10 -1.63
C ASN A 28 9.72 -11.93 -2.29
N ASP A 29 9.23 -12.11 -3.50
CA ASP A 29 8.46 -11.10 -4.23
C ASP A 29 6.94 -11.24 -4.01
N PHE A 30 6.47 -12.33 -3.43
CA PHE A 30 5.04 -12.62 -3.24
C PHE A 30 4.19 -12.36 -4.50
N GLY A 31 4.76 -12.54 -5.68
CA GLY A 31 4.11 -12.24 -6.95
C GLY A 31 4.11 -10.76 -7.34
N GLN A 32 4.83 -9.91 -6.64
CA GLN A 32 4.98 -8.49 -6.97
C GLN A 32 5.95 -8.33 -8.15
N VAL A 33 5.41 -8.45 -9.35
CA VAL A 33 6.19 -8.47 -10.59
C VAL A 33 5.51 -7.61 -11.65
N ASP A 34 6.29 -6.74 -12.29
CA ASP A 34 5.87 -6.03 -13.49
C ASP A 34 6.67 -6.53 -14.69
N LEU A 35 6.02 -6.59 -15.84
CA LEU A 35 6.65 -6.93 -17.12
C LEU A 35 6.38 -5.79 -18.10
N TYR A 36 7.44 -5.19 -18.62
CA TYR A 36 7.37 -4.17 -19.65
C TYR A 36 7.94 -4.70 -20.96
N THR A 37 7.19 -4.56 -22.04
CA THR A 37 7.64 -4.88 -23.40
C THR A 37 7.85 -3.59 -24.18
N LEU A 38 9.06 -3.37 -24.67
CA LEU A 38 9.45 -2.17 -25.38
C LEU A 38 8.73 -2.08 -26.73
N ARG A 39 8.30 -0.87 -27.06
CA ARG A 39 7.75 -0.54 -28.37
C ARG A 39 8.87 -0.38 -29.41
N GLY A 40 10.08 0.03 -28.99
CA GLY A 40 11.21 0.36 -29.83
C GLY A 40 11.14 1.77 -30.43
N GLY A 41 12.19 2.13 -31.18
CA GLY A 41 12.24 3.42 -31.90
C GLY A 41 12.79 4.59 -31.07
N GLY A 42 13.46 4.34 -29.96
CA GLY A 42 14.11 5.38 -29.16
C GLY A 42 14.05 5.15 -27.67
N VAL A 43 14.20 6.23 -26.91
CA VAL A 43 14.09 6.20 -25.44
C VAL A 43 12.63 6.16 -25.03
N GLU A 44 12.28 5.21 -24.20
CA GLU A 44 10.95 5.02 -23.63
C GLU A 44 10.96 5.28 -22.14
N GLN A 45 9.85 5.85 -21.66
CA GLN A 45 9.59 6.01 -20.22
C GLN A 45 8.31 5.25 -19.90
N TRP A 46 8.34 4.53 -18.78
CA TRP A 46 7.20 3.75 -18.35
C TRP A 46 7.15 3.64 -16.82
N GLU A 47 5.94 3.63 -16.31
CA GLU A 47 5.58 3.25 -14.95
C GLU A 47 4.20 2.59 -14.97
N PRO A 48 3.89 1.69 -14.04
CA PRO A 48 2.59 1.03 -14.01
C PRO A 48 1.47 2.03 -13.69
N ARG A 49 0.25 1.64 -14.06
CA ARG A 49 -0.98 2.30 -13.66
C ARG A 49 -1.86 1.31 -12.92
N PHE A 50 -2.62 1.79 -11.93
CA PHE A 50 -3.60 0.98 -11.19
C PHE A 50 -3.00 -0.21 -10.41
N THR A 51 -1.70 -0.20 -10.16
CA THR A 51 -1.04 -1.15 -9.27
C THR A 51 0.05 -0.45 -8.46
N TRP A 52 0.46 -1.07 -7.37
CA TRP A 52 1.56 -0.67 -6.51
C TRP A 52 2.16 -1.91 -5.85
N HIS A 53 3.38 -1.78 -5.38
CA HIS A 53 4.13 -2.84 -4.73
C HIS A 53 4.72 -2.31 -3.42
N THR A 54 5.06 -3.20 -2.49
CA THR A 54 5.82 -2.83 -1.29
C THR A 54 7.12 -3.60 -1.28
N PHE A 55 8.23 -2.88 -1.26
CA PHE A 55 9.54 -3.45 -1.52
C PHE A 55 10.67 -2.71 -0.80
N ARG A 56 11.79 -3.38 -0.70
CA ARG A 56 13.09 -2.82 -0.33
C ARG A 56 14.05 -2.79 -1.52
N TYR A 57 13.93 -3.78 -2.39
CA TYR A 57 14.77 -3.95 -3.57
C TYR A 57 13.91 -4.14 -4.82
N ILE A 58 14.43 -3.70 -5.96
CA ILE A 58 13.87 -4.00 -7.27
C ILE A 58 14.93 -4.78 -8.04
N GLU A 59 14.64 -6.04 -8.32
CA GLU A 59 15.47 -6.85 -9.19
C GLU A 59 15.04 -6.63 -10.64
N VAL A 60 16.00 -6.22 -11.47
CA VAL A 60 15.78 -5.98 -12.89
C VAL A 60 16.33 -7.15 -13.68
N ILE A 61 15.47 -7.80 -14.44
CA ILE A 61 15.81 -8.95 -15.26
C ILE A 61 15.51 -8.62 -16.71
N SER A 62 16.54 -8.53 -17.53
CA SER A 62 16.44 -8.40 -18.98
C SER A 62 17.68 -9.05 -19.63
N ARG A 63 17.48 -9.64 -20.81
CA ARG A 63 18.57 -10.20 -21.61
C ARG A 63 19.07 -9.21 -22.65
N GLN A 64 18.21 -8.34 -23.13
CA GLN A 64 18.47 -7.47 -24.28
C GLN A 64 18.72 -6.02 -23.86
N VAL A 65 18.00 -5.54 -22.83
CA VAL A 65 18.05 -4.15 -22.41
C VAL A 65 19.05 -3.99 -21.27
N ARG A 66 20.04 -3.13 -21.47
CA ARG A 66 20.98 -2.75 -20.40
C ARG A 66 20.40 -1.57 -19.61
N MET A 67 20.35 -1.70 -18.30
CA MET A 67 19.93 -0.66 -17.39
C MET A 67 21.06 -0.29 -16.42
N ASN A 68 21.10 0.96 -16.03
CA ASN A 68 21.98 1.48 -15.00
C ASN A 68 21.14 2.12 -13.87
N LYS A 69 21.80 2.70 -12.88
CA LYS A 69 21.11 3.32 -11.72
C LYS A 69 20.24 4.52 -12.11
N GLU A 70 20.53 5.18 -13.22
CA GLU A 70 19.77 6.33 -13.72
C GLU A 70 18.53 5.91 -14.52
N SER A 71 18.51 4.64 -14.95
CA SER A 71 17.41 4.07 -15.75
C SER A 71 16.18 3.74 -14.89
N LEU A 72 16.27 3.77 -13.56
CA LEU A 72 15.19 3.36 -12.67
C LEU A 72 15.11 4.27 -11.46
N VAL A 73 13.89 4.74 -11.20
CA VAL A 73 13.54 5.52 -9.99
C VAL A 73 12.39 4.84 -9.28
N ALA A 74 12.55 4.57 -7.98
CA ALA A 74 11.45 4.11 -7.14
C ALA A 74 10.61 5.31 -6.69
N LYS A 75 9.33 5.30 -7.01
CA LYS A 75 8.36 6.32 -6.59
C LYS A 75 7.54 5.82 -5.42
N VAL A 76 7.47 6.62 -4.34
CA VAL A 76 6.57 6.35 -3.22
C VAL A 76 5.16 6.76 -3.62
N VAL A 77 4.21 5.87 -3.42
CA VAL A 77 2.80 6.08 -3.75
C VAL A 77 1.92 5.57 -2.62
N HIS A 78 1.03 6.40 -2.14
CA HIS A 78 0.05 6.06 -1.10
C HIS A 78 -1.13 7.03 -1.15
N THR A 79 -2.24 6.70 -0.49
CA THR A 79 -3.22 7.70 -0.12
C THR A 79 -2.55 8.68 0.83
N ASP A 80 -2.69 9.98 0.60
CA ASP A 80 -1.97 11.02 1.33
C ASP A 80 -2.92 11.87 2.20
N PRO A 81 -3.42 11.34 3.32
CA PRO A 81 -4.15 12.14 4.27
C PRO A 81 -3.21 13.20 4.85
N GLN A 82 -3.73 14.41 5.04
CA GLN A 82 -2.96 15.51 5.59
C GLN A 82 -2.58 15.23 7.05
N PRO A 83 -1.42 15.68 7.53
CA PRO A 83 -1.09 15.59 8.94
C PRO A 83 -2.12 16.31 9.81
N ALA A 84 -2.64 15.67 10.86
CA ALA A 84 -3.53 16.27 11.84
C ALA A 84 -2.79 16.77 13.08
N GLY A 85 -1.59 16.24 13.34
CA GLY A 85 -0.80 16.61 14.49
C GLY A 85 0.69 16.41 14.26
N SER A 86 1.48 16.78 15.27
CA SER A 86 2.92 16.55 15.30
C SER A 86 3.34 16.10 16.70
N PHE A 87 4.38 15.29 16.78
CA PHE A 87 4.98 14.85 18.03
C PHE A 87 6.48 15.08 18.02
N SER A 88 6.98 15.63 19.12
CA SER A 88 8.41 15.81 19.34
C SER A 88 8.67 15.82 20.84
N CYS A 89 9.75 15.18 21.29
CA CYS A 89 10.18 15.19 22.67
C CYS A 89 11.71 15.14 22.78
N SER A 90 12.24 15.28 24.01
CA SER A 90 13.69 15.22 24.26
C SER A 90 14.30 13.83 24.12
N ASN A 91 13.50 12.78 24.02
CA ASN A 91 13.96 11.40 23.84
C ASN A 91 13.94 11.03 22.35
N GLU A 92 15.11 10.92 21.75
CA GLU A 92 15.28 10.60 20.33
C GLU A 92 14.66 9.25 19.93
N LEU A 93 14.64 8.27 20.83
CA LEU A 93 14.00 6.99 20.56
C LEU A 93 12.50 7.13 20.30
N PHE A 94 11.82 7.95 21.09
CA PHE A 94 10.38 8.17 20.91
C PHE A 94 10.09 8.98 19.63
N ASN A 95 10.93 9.95 19.30
CA ASN A 95 10.84 10.66 18.02
C ASN A 95 10.98 9.69 16.86
N LYS A 96 11.94 8.75 16.95
CA LYS A 96 12.16 7.72 15.91
C LYS A 96 11.03 6.71 15.82
N ILE A 97 10.44 6.30 16.92
CA ILE A 97 9.26 5.43 16.94
C ILE A 97 8.09 6.10 16.22
N ASN A 98 7.84 7.38 16.52
CA ASN A 98 6.79 8.14 15.85
C ASN A 98 7.04 8.27 14.33
N GLU A 99 8.27 8.62 13.92
CA GLU A 99 8.64 8.68 12.49
C GLU A 99 8.36 7.34 11.77
N VAL A 100 8.80 6.24 12.37
CA VAL A 100 8.61 4.90 11.79
C VAL A 100 7.13 4.52 11.74
N TYR A 101 6.36 4.86 12.77
CA TYR A 101 4.92 4.67 12.81
C TYR A 101 4.22 5.39 11.65
N LEU A 102 4.45 6.70 11.50
CA LEU A 102 3.84 7.51 10.43
C LEU A 102 4.18 6.97 9.03
N ARG A 103 5.43 6.57 8.83
CA ARG A 103 5.88 5.96 7.59
C ARG A 103 5.20 4.60 7.33
N THR A 104 5.05 3.79 8.37
CA THR A 104 4.38 2.50 8.26
C THR A 104 2.91 2.67 7.91
N GLN A 105 2.21 3.60 8.54
CA GLN A 105 0.82 3.91 8.22
C GLN A 105 0.68 4.30 6.73
N LYS A 106 1.49 5.24 6.25
CA LYS A 106 1.47 5.65 4.83
C LYS A 106 1.75 4.51 3.87
N ASN A 107 2.67 3.61 4.20
CA ASN A 107 2.94 2.42 3.38
C ASN A 107 1.74 1.47 3.27
N ASN A 108 0.82 1.53 4.21
CA ASN A 108 -0.39 0.71 4.22
C ASN A 108 -1.62 1.41 3.60
N PHE A 109 -1.56 2.72 3.37
CA PHE A 109 -2.69 3.52 2.90
C PHE A 109 -2.78 3.55 1.38
N HIS A 110 -3.72 2.79 0.80
CA HIS A 110 -3.96 2.78 -0.65
C HIS A 110 -5.46 2.74 -0.95
N GLY A 111 -5.94 3.67 -1.78
CA GLY A 111 -7.36 3.74 -2.15
C GLY A 111 -8.28 4.03 -0.97
N SER A 112 -7.81 4.80 0.02
CA SER A 112 -8.52 5.10 1.27
C SER A 112 -8.95 3.85 2.05
N ILE A 113 -8.05 2.88 2.09
CA ILE A 113 -8.08 1.73 2.99
C ILE A 113 -6.68 1.51 3.59
N SER A 114 -6.61 0.84 4.73
CA SER A 114 -5.35 0.39 5.31
C SER A 114 -5.20 -1.11 5.13
N SER A 115 -4.12 -1.55 4.50
CA SER A 115 -3.78 -2.97 4.43
C SER A 115 -3.07 -3.42 5.71
N ASP A 116 -3.07 -4.71 5.97
CA ASP A 116 -2.29 -5.35 7.02
C ASP A 116 -0.82 -5.55 6.60
N CYS A 117 -0.63 -6.35 5.56
CA CYS A 117 0.66 -6.71 4.96
C CYS A 117 0.76 -6.19 3.52
N PRO A 118 1.25 -4.94 3.30
CA PRO A 118 1.19 -4.30 1.99
C PRO A 118 2.08 -4.98 0.94
N HIS A 119 2.96 -5.88 1.34
CA HIS A 119 3.83 -6.67 0.44
C HIS A 119 3.31 -8.10 0.17
N ARG A 120 2.26 -8.53 0.86
CA ARG A 120 1.70 -9.90 0.75
C ARG A 120 0.29 -9.86 0.19
N GLU A 121 -0.71 -9.98 1.06
CA GLU A 121 -2.13 -10.05 0.67
C GLU A 121 -2.65 -8.73 0.11
N ARG A 122 -2.21 -7.62 0.63
CA ARG A 122 -2.67 -6.25 0.28
C ARG A 122 -4.18 -6.09 0.46
N LEU A 123 -4.74 -6.76 1.46
CA LEU A 123 -6.16 -6.71 1.79
C LEU A 123 -6.42 -5.74 2.95
N ALA A 124 -7.57 -5.12 2.93
CA ALA A 124 -8.00 -4.16 3.93
C ALA A 124 -8.66 -4.89 5.12
N TYR A 125 -7.85 -5.45 6.01
CA TYR A 125 -8.33 -6.12 7.20
C TYR A 125 -8.91 -5.14 8.21
N THR A 126 -10.18 -5.30 8.51
CA THR A 126 -10.95 -4.39 9.37
C THR A 126 -10.52 -4.49 10.83
N GLY A 127 -10.14 -5.68 11.30
CA GLY A 127 -9.61 -5.89 12.64
C GLY A 127 -8.30 -5.15 12.89
N ASP A 128 -7.40 -5.18 11.93
CA ASP A 128 -6.12 -4.45 11.98
C ASP A 128 -6.36 -2.94 12.01
N ALA A 129 -7.29 -2.47 11.19
CA ALA A 129 -7.65 -1.07 11.14
C ALA A 129 -8.20 -0.54 12.46
N GLN A 130 -9.10 -1.28 13.11
CA GLN A 130 -9.74 -0.82 14.35
C GLN A 130 -8.75 -0.64 15.51
N VAL A 131 -7.68 -1.46 15.57
CA VAL A 131 -6.69 -1.33 16.66
C VAL A 131 -5.75 -0.13 16.50
N VAL A 132 -5.66 0.43 15.28
CA VAL A 132 -4.81 1.60 15.00
C VAL A 132 -5.61 2.86 14.67
N VAL A 133 -6.94 2.82 14.63
CA VAL A 133 -7.77 3.94 14.17
C VAL A 133 -7.57 5.20 15.01
N GLU A 134 -7.53 5.11 16.33
CA GLU A 134 -7.33 6.26 17.21
C GLU A 134 -5.99 6.95 16.96
N SER A 135 -4.91 6.17 16.89
CA SER A 135 -3.59 6.72 16.61
C SER A 135 -3.47 7.27 15.19
N SER A 136 -4.22 6.72 14.24
CA SER A 136 -4.29 7.24 12.86
C SER A 136 -5.01 8.59 12.82
N ILE A 137 -6.11 8.75 13.53
CA ILE A 137 -6.88 10.01 13.62
C ILE A 137 -6.05 11.11 14.29
N LEU A 138 -5.30 10.78 15.34
CA LEU A 138 -4.39 11.73 16.00
C LEU A 138 -3.23 12.19 15.09
N SER A 139 -2.85 11.36 14.12
CA SER A 139 -1.70 11.61 13.25
C SER A 139 -2.07 12.24 11.92
N PHE A 140 -3.24 11.93 11.39
CA PHE A 140 -3.70 12.32 10.05
C PHE A 140 -5.15 12.79 10.06
N ASP A 141 -5.49 13.70 9.14
CA ASP A 141 -6.89 13.97 8.81
C ASP A 141 -7.47 12.76 8.06
N MET A 142 -8.14 11.91 8.81
CA MET A 142 -8.72 10.67 8.30
C MET A 142 -10.16 10.85 7.79
N THR A 143 -10.69 12.08 7.73
CA THR A 143 -12.10 12.36 7.43
C THR A 143 -12.57 11.68 6.15
N GLN A 144 -11.96 11.97 5.02
CA GLN A 144 -12.37 11.37 3.73
C GLN A 144 -11.99 9.88 3.65
N PHE A 145 -10.86 9.53 4.26
CA PHE A 145 -10.35 8.16 4.30
C PHE A 145 -11.33 7.23 5.04
N CYS A 146 -11.69 7.58 6.27
CA CYS A 146 -12.59 6.80 7.11
C CYS A 146 -14.00 6.73 6.50
N ARG A 147 -14.53 7.86 6.03
CA ARG A 147 -15.87 7.90 5.42
C ARG A 147 -15.98 6.92 4.26
N LYS A 148 -15.03 6.96 3.32
CA LYS A 148 -15.01 6.03 2.19
C LYS A 148 -14.95 4.57 2.67
N TRP A 149 -14.09 4.27 3.64
CA TRP A 149 -13.92 2.89 4.10
C TRP A 149 -15.12 2.37 4.89
N PHE A 150 -15.82 3.23 5.62
CA PHE A 150 -17.09 2.86 6.29
C PHE A 150 -18.18 2.51 5.27
N ASP A 151 -18.25 3.25 4.17
CA ASP A 151 -19.15 2.93 3.05
C ASP A 151 -18.80 1.55 2.45
N ASP A 152 -17.51 1.27 2.21
CA ASP A 152 -17.04 -0.03 1.73
C ASP A 152 -17.41 -1.19 2.68
N MET A 153 -17.28 -1.00 3.99
CA MET A 153 -17.67 -2.00 4.98
C MET A 153 -19.18 -2.23 4.97
N GLY A 154 -19.95 -1.16 4.83
CA GLY A 154 -21.41 -1.20 4.70
C GLY A 154 -21.86 -1.96 3.47
N ASP A 155 -21.22 -1.73 2.33
CA ASP A 155 -21.49 -2.41 1.06
C ASP A 155 -21.09 -3.88 1.08
N ALA A 156 -19.96 -4.21 1.72
CA ALA A 156 -19.48 -5.58 1.86
C ALA A 156 -20.30 -6.40 2.86
N ARG A 157 -21.13 -5.76 3.69
CA ARG A 157 -21.94 -6.41 4.73
C ARG A 157 -22.98 -7.36 4.16
N ASN A 158 -23.08 -8.54 4.74
CA ASN A 158 -24.18 -9.45 4.43
C ASN A 158 -25.52 -8.86 4.92
N ARG A 159 -26.42 -8.57 3.99
CA ARG A 159 -27.68 -7.88 4.28
C ARG A 159 -28.68 -8.70 5.12
N LYS A 160 -28.56 -10.04 5.13
CA LYS A 160 -29.46 -10.90 5.91
C LYS A 160 -28.99 -11.10 7.34
N SER A 161 -27.70 -11.35 7.53
CA SER A 161 -27.12 -11.63 8.85
C SER A 161 -26.54 -10.41 9.55
N GLY A 162 -26.35 -9.31 8.83
CA GLY A 162 -25.64 -8.12 9.34
C GLY A 162 -24.12 -8.26 9.41
N TYR A 163 -23.62 -9.40 9.00
CA TYR A 163 -22.23 -9.78 9.08
C TYR A 163 -21.32 -8.90 8.22
N VAL A 164 -20.25 -8.39 8.83
CA VAL A 164 -19.18 -7.64 8.15
C VAL A 164 -17.97 -8.54 7.98
N PRO A 165 -17.47 -8.73 6.73
CA PRO A 165 -16.34 -9.61 6.48
C PRO A 165 -15.02 -9.07 7.08
N HIS A 166 -14.00 -9.92 7.16
CA HIS A 166 -12.68 -9.55 7.67
C HIS A 166 -12.02 -8.45 6.85
N THR A 167 -12.32 -8.38 5.56
CA THR A 167 -11.76 -7.38 4.64
C THR A 167 -12.86 -6.66 3.89
N ALA A 168 -12.69 -5.36 3.64
CA ALA A 168 -13.57 -4.51 2.86
C ALA A 168 -12.74 -3.43 2.12
N PRO A 169 -13.07 -3.08 0.86
CA PRO A 169 -14.25 -3.43 0.05
C PRO A 169 -14.24 -4.86 -0.51
N PHE A 170 -13.08 -5.48 -0.60
CA PHE A 170 -12.94 -6.84 -1.10
C PHE A 170 -13.27 -7.83 0.02
N GLY A 171 -14.53 -8.29 0.04
CA GLY A 171 -15.03 -9.16 1.09
C GLY A 171 -14.35 -10.53 1.07
N GLY A 172 -13.68 -10.86 2.15
CA GLY A 172 -13.01 -12.14 2.32
C GLY A 172 -13.05 -12.62 3.76
N GLY A 173 -13.04 -13.94 3.92
CA GLY A 173 -12.92 -14.59 5.20
C GLY A 173 -14.16 -14.58 6.08
N GLY A 174 -14.10 -15.29 7.17
CA GLY A 174 -15.18 -15.70 8.07
C GLY A 174 -15.63 -14.69 9.05
N GLY A 175 -15.26 -13.58 9.37
CA GLY A 175 -15.78 -12.55 10.28
C GLY A 175 -16.13 -13.00 11.67
N GLY A 176 -15.17 -13.16 12.48
CA GLY A 176 -15.40 -13.19 13.92
C GLY A 176 -15.80 -11.80 14.44
N PRO A 177 -16.41 -11.73 15.62
CA PRO A 177 -16.78 -10.44 16.23
C PRO A 177 -15.63 -9.44 16.31
N ALA A 178 -14.41 -9.91 16.48
CA ALA A 178 -13.21 -9.08 16.59
C ALA A 178 -12.91 -8.25 15.34
N TRP A 179 -13.24 -8.75 14.14
CA TRP A 179 -13.10 -8.00 12.90
C TRP A 179 -14.37 -7.23 12.53
N GLY A 180 -15.53 -7.89 12.63
CA GLY A 180 -16.81 -7.28 12.31
C GLY A 180 -17.16 -6.09 13.19
N SER A 181 -16.67 -6.04 14.43
CA SER A 181 -16.85 -4.92 15.34
C SER A 181 -16.20 -3.62 14.86
N ALA A 182 -15.26 -3.69 13.92
CA ALA A 182 -14.65 -2.51 13.30
C ALA A 182 -15.69 -1.55 12.71
N TYR A 183 -16.80 -2.09 12.18
CA TYR A 183 -17.90 -1.30 11.63
C TYR A 183 -18.68 -0.48 12.67
N VAL A 184 -18.47 -0.76 13.95
CA VAL A 184 -19.02 0.02 15.07
C VAL A 184 -17.93 0.84 15.76
N ILE A 185 -16.78 0.22 16.03
CA ILE A 185 -15.69 0.83 16.81
C ILE A 185 -15.03 1.98 16.03
N MET A 186 -14.74 1.78 14.76
CA MET A 186 -14.06 2.81 13.97
C MET A 186 -14.91 4.06 13.75
N PRO A 187 -16.21 3.98 13.37
CA PRO A 187 -17.07 5.16 13.32
C PRO A 187 -17.30 5.84 14.67
N TRP A 188 -17.27 5.08 15.77
CA TRP A 188 -17.37 5.65 17.12
C TRP A 188 -16.11 6.42 17.53
N ALA A 189 -14.92 5.94 17.16
CA ALA A 189 -13.66 6.60 17.45
C ALA A 189 -13.42 7.84 16.58
N TYR A 190 -14.05 7.87 15.41
CA TYR A 190 -13.99 8.98 14.46
C TYR A 190 -15.00 10.09 14.81
#